data_0a9376c12b068e35ccf6c793b41cda90
#
_entry.id   0a9376c12b068e35ccf6c793b41cda90
#
_cell.length_a   1.000
_cell.length_b   1.000
_cell.length_c   1.000
_cell.angle_alpha   90.00
_cell.angle_beta   90.00
_cell.angle_gamma   90.00
#
_symmetry.space_group_name_H-M   'P 1'
#
loop_
_entity.id
_entity.type
_entity.pdbx_description
1 polymer ?
#
loop_
_entity_poly.entity_id
_entity_poly.type
_entity_poly.pdbx_seq_one_letter_code
_entity_poly.pdbx_strand_id
1 'polypeptide(L)'
;MTRLSDADVLVRDAGELCEGPCWDRRTATLVWVDIMAGAVHVVDPATGERSCHRIGMPVGAVAPRRGGGWVAAAERGFLLLDDAWQPVGPVLPVPGQPEGTRFNDGGCDPQGRFWAGTLSYDGSPEICSLYRLDPDGSVAEVLTGVTNSNGLAWSPEDDCAYYVDTGRGTVDRLAVDRATGRVTGRTTVVRVPPDEGMPDGLTLDADGHLWLALWGGGSVRRYAPSGSLDRVVELPVDLVTSVTFGGPGLAELFITTAHEGLTATQRLAQPLAGSVFRHRPGVSGRPAEEFSG
;
A
#
# COMPACT_ATOMS: atom_id res chain seq x y z
N MET A 1 -27.20 -11.73 -5.21
CA MET A 1 -26.35 -12.87 -5.65
C MET A 1 -25.09 -12.80 -4.79
N THR A 2 -24.70 -13.88 -4.14
CA THR A 2 -23.43 -13.97 -3.40
C THR A 2 -22.31 -14.00 -4.44
N ARG A 3 -21.39 -13.02 -4.42
CA ARG A 3 -20.19 -13.06 -5.25
C ARG A 3 -19.36 -14.28 -4.84
N LEU A 4 -18.91 -15.04 -5.81
CA LEU A 4 -17.92 -16.09 -5.55
C LEU A 4 -16.59 -15.39 -5.26
N SER A 5 -15.87 -15.87 -4.27
CA SER A 5 -14.56 -15.34 -3.90
C SER A 5 -13.50 -16.34 -4.30
N ASP A 6 -12.46 -15.86 -4.98
CA ASP A 6 -11.26 -16.63 -5.27
C ASP A 6 -10.25 -16.58 -4.11
N ALA A 7 -10.61 -15.91 -3.01
CA ALA A 7 -9.75 -15.70 -1.85
C ALA A 7 -10.46 -16.12 -0.55
N ASP A 8 -9.71 -16.69 0.37
CA ASP A 8 -10.15 -17.06 1.71
C ASP A 8 -10.00 -15.87 2.67
N VAL A 9 -10.91 -15.75 3.66
CA VAL A 9 -10.76 -14.76 4.72
C VAL A 9 -9.67 -15.22 5.67
N LEU A 10 -8.61 -14.41 5.81
CA LEU A 10 -7.55 -14.62 6.80
C LEU A 10 -7.94 -13.98 8.14
N VAL A 11 -8.38 -12.72 8.12
CA VAL A 11 -8.75 -11.96 9.32
C VAL A 11 -10.09 -11.27 9.08
N ARG A 12 -11.09 -11.56 9.93
CA ARG A 12 -12.38 -10.84 9.91
C ARG A 12 -12.27 -9.57 10.76
N ASP A 13 -13.02 -8.54 10.39
CA ASP A 13 -13.10 -7.27 11.13
C ASP A 13 -11.69 -6.74 11.45
N ALA A 14 -10.86 -6.66 10.43
CA ALA A 14 -9.45 -6.34 10.54
C ALA A 14 -9.18 -4.84 10.74
N GLY A 15 -10.14 -3.98 10.42
CA GLY A 15 -10.10 -2.53 10.58
C GLY A 15 -11.15 -1.82 9.75
N GLU A 16 -11.26 -0.52 9.90
CA GLU A 16 -12.17 0.33 9.12
C GLU A 16 -11.61 0.66 7.75
N LEU A 17 -10.33 1.05 7.70
CA LEU A 17 -9.57 1.34 6.48
C LEU A 17 -8.25 0.56 6.53
N CYS A 18 -8.34 -0.77 6.27
CA CYS A 18 -7.14 -1.61 6.24
C CYS A 18 -6.34 -1.32 4.98
N GLU A 19 -5.06 -0.99 5.14
CA GLU A 19 -4.18 -0.52 4.08
C GLU A 19 -2.73 -0.96 4.25
N GLY A 20 -1.90 -0.69 3.24
CA GLY A 20 -0.46 -0.85 3.27
C GLY A 20 0.02 -2.21 3.78
N PRO A 21 -0.49 -3.36 3.29
CA PRO A 21 -0.06 -4.66 3.75
C PRO A 21 1.42 -4.87 3.42
N CYS A 22 2.17 -5.35 4.40
CA CYS A 22 3.59 -5.62 4.28
C CYS A 22 3.91 -6.99 4.89
N TRP A 23 4.72 -7.80 4.20
CA TRP A 23 5.20 -9.08 4.72
C TRP A 23 6.52 -8.92 5.46
N ASP A 24 6.50 -9.07 6.78
CA ASP A 24 7.74 -9.10 7.56
C ASP A 24 8.40 -10.49 7.48
N ARG A 25 9.48 -10.58 6.72
CA ARG A 25 10.23 -11.81 6.55
C ARG A 25 11.01 -12.22 7.79
N ARG A 26 11.30 -11.30 8.71
CA ARG A 26 12.05 -11.54 9.95
C ARG A 26 11.24 -12.41 10.90
N THR A 27 9.93 -12.18 10.95
CA THR A 27 8.98 -12.84 11.86
C THR A 27 8.00 -13.78 11.14
N ALA A 28 7.99 -13.78 9.80
CA ALA A 28 7.00 -14.46 8.97
C ALA A 28 5.55 -14.05 9.29
N THR A 29 5.33 -12.75 9.49
CA THR A 29 4.02 -12.17 9.81
C THR A 29 3.55 -11.21 8.72
N LEU A 30 2.23 -11.07 8.59
CA LEU A 30 1.60 -10.03 7.82
C LEU A 30 1.35 -8.82 8.73
N VAL A 31 1.75 -7.66 8.26
CA VAL A 31 1.54 -6.36 8.89
C VAL A 31 0.65 -5.51 7.98
N TRP A 32 -0.30 -4.76 8.53
CA TRP A 32 -1.09 -3.75 7.81
C TRP A 32 -1.45 -2.60 8.74
N VAL A 33 -1.88 -1.49 8.18
CA VAL A 33 -2.37 -0.34 8.94
C VAL A 33 -3.89 -0.25 8.88
N ASP A 34 -4.51 0.25 9.95
CA ASP A 34 -5.84 0.86 9.92
C ASP A 34 -5.61 2.36 10.03
N ILE A 35 -5.68 3.04 8.86
CA ILE A 35 -5.13 4.39 8.72
C ILE A 35 -5.75 5.35 9.73
N MET A 36 -7.07 5.48 9.71
CA MET A 36 -7.75 6.48 10.53
C MET A 36 -7.77 6.13 12.02
N ALA A 37 -7.69 4.84 12.35
CA ALA A 37 -7.52 4.39 13.73
C ALA A 37 -6.11 4.67 14.27
N GLY A 38 -5.14 5.03 13.39
CA GLY A 38 -3.74 5.19 13.76
C GLY A 38 -3.15 3.92 14.36
N ALA A 39 -3.49 2.77 13.78
CA ALA A 39 -3.13 1.47 14.31
C ALA A 39 -2.36 0.63 13.30
N VAL A 40 -1.38 -0.12 13.80
CA VAL A 40 -0.67 -1.16 13.06
C VAL A 40 -1.11 -2.51 13.59
N HIS A 41 -1.51 -3.39 12.70
CA HIS A 41 -1.94 -4.75 12.99
C HIS A 41 -0.89 -5.74 12.50
N VAL A 42 -0.71 -6.81 13.25
CA VAL A 42 0.20 -7.91 12.91
C VAL A 42 -0.56 -9.23 13.06
N VAL A 43 -0.38 -10.14 12.13
CA VAL A 43 -0.89 -11.52 12.24
C VAL A 43 0.17 -12.51 11.77
N ASP A 44 0.32 -13.59 12.51
CA ASP A 44 0.98 -14.80 12.03
C ASP A 44 -0.06 -15.64 11.27
N PRO A 45 0.02 -15.78 9.94
CA PRO A 45 -0.96 -16.53 9.16
C PRO A 45 -0.95 -18.03 9.41
N ALA A 46 0.10 -18.57 10.02
CA ALA A 46 0.23 -20.00 10.33
C ALA A 46 -0.48 -20.37 11.63
N THR A 47 -0.43 -19.49 12.66
CA THR A 47 -1.02 -19.74 13.99
C THR A 47 -2.34 -19.00 14.19
N GLY A 48 -2.56 -17.90 13.45
CA GLY A 48 -3.66 -16.98 13.64
C GLY A 48 -3.46 -16.01 14.82
N GLU A 49 -2.28 -16.01 15.47
CA GLU A 49 -1.95 -15.07 16.53
C GLU A 49 -1.92 -13.63 16.02
N ARG A 50 -2.52 -12.69 16.74
CA ARG A 50 -2.72 -11.31 16.33
C ARG A 50 -2.32 -10.34 17.41
N SER A 51 -1.75 -9.19 16.98
CA SER A 51 -1.56 -8.02 17.83
C SER A 51 -1.98 -6.74 17.12
N CYS A 52 -2.24 -5.68 17.90
CA CYS A 52 -2.59 -4.36 17.40
C CYS A 52 -1.83 -3.31 18.23
N HIS A 53 -1.17 -2.39 17.54
CA HIS A 53 -0.32 -1.36 18.15
C HIS A 53 -0.80 0.02 17.71
N ARG A 54 -1.15 0.88 18.68
CA ARG A 54 -1.64 2.23 18.40
C ARG A 54 -0.48 3.20 18.35
N ILE A 55 -0.39 3.92 17.24
CA ILE A 55 0.61 4.97 17.02
C ILE A 55 0.10 6.32 17.52
N GLY A 56 -1.24 6.49 17.59
CA GLY A 56 -1.88 7.69 18.13
C GLY A 56 -2.08 8.83 17.12
N MET A 57 -1.79 8.59 15.84
CA MET A 57 -2.08 9.48 14.72
C MET A 57 -2.30 8.63 13.45
N PRO A 58 -2.97 9.13 12.40
CA PRO A 58 -3.10 8.43 11.14
C PRO A 58 -1.76 7.94 10.59
N VAL A 59 -1.70 6.69 10.15
CA VAL A 59 -0.51 6.06 9.56
C VAL A 59 -0.91 5.46 8.22
N GLY A 60 -0.36 5.99 7.11
CA GLY A 60 -0.68 5.56 5.76
C GLY A 60 0.05 4.28 5.34
N ALA A 61 1.32 4.16 5.71
CA ALA A 61 2.13 2.98 5.37
C ALA A 61 3.22 2.74 6.41
N VAL A 62 3.69 1.49 6.49
CA VAL A 62 4.87 1.10 7.28
C VAL A 62 5.79 0.21 6.44
N ALA A 63 7.10 0.28 6.71
CA ALA A 63 8.07 -0.64 6.12
C ALA A 63 9.12 -1.05 7.17
N PRO A 64 9.69 -2.27 7.07
CA PRO A 64 10.74 -2.71 7.97
C PRO A 64 12.03 -1.92 7.73
N ARG A 65 12.83 -1.75 8.79
CA ARG A 65 14.17 -1.15 8.73
C ARG A 65 15.23 -2.27 8.78
N ARG A 66 16.31 -2.11 8.01
CA ARG A 66 17.44 -3.06 8.01
C ARG A 66 18.10 -3.21 9.38
N GLY A 67 18.12 -2.15 10.16
CA GLY A 67 18.69 -2.12 11.51
C GLY A 67 17.76 -2.63 12.62
N GLY A 68 16.56 -3.10 12.29
CA GLY A 68 15.49 -3.41 13.23
C GLY A 68 14.50 -2.25 13.40
N GLY A 69 13.28 -2.57 13.85
CA GLY A 69 12.17 -1.62 13.92
C GLY A 69 11.54 -1.31 12.56
N TRP A 70 10.85 -0.17 12.48
CA TRP A 70 9.99 0.21 11.35
C TRP A 70 10.15 1.68 11.01
N VAL A 71 9.85 2.03 9.77
CA VAL A 71 9.58 3.40 9.34
C VAL A 71 8.10 3.50 8.99
N ALA A 72 7.46 4.61 9.34
CA ALA A 72 6.05 4.89 9.10
C ALA A 72 5.86 6.22 8.37
N ALA A 73 4.92 6.26 7.45
CA ALA A 73 4.36 7.50 6.90
C ALA A 73 3.18 7.93 7.80
N ALA A 74 3.49 8.75 8.80
CA ALA A 74 2.52 9.30 9.74
C ALA A 74 1.80 10.50 9.12
N GLU A 75 0.75 11.02 9.78
CA GLU A 75 -0.12 12.05 9.21
C GLU A 75 0.63 13.24 8.56
N ARG A 76 1.66 13.74 9.24
CA ARG A 76 2.38 14.98 8.85
C ARG A 76 3.88 14.79 8.61
N GLY A 77 4.35 13.56 8.44
CA GLY A 77 5.76 13.29 8.23
C GLY A 77 6.12 11.83 8.41
N PHE A 78 7.41 11.57 8.49
CA PHE A 78 7.92 10.22 8.69
C PHE A 78 8.24 9.98 10.16
N LEU A 79 8.00 8.77 10.65
CA LEU A 79 8.23 8.37 12.02
C LEU A 79 9.05 7.07 12.04
N LEU A 80 10.09 7.03 12.87
CA LEU A 80 10.81 5.80 13.14
C LEU A 80 10.22 5.12 14.38
N LEU A 81 10.07 3.80 14.32
CA LEU A 81 9.51 2.98 15.38
C LEU A 81 10.51 1.86 15.70
N ASP A 82 10.53 1.41 16.94
CA ASP A 82 11.27 0.21 17.36
C ASP A 82 10.47 -1.08 17.03
N ASP A 83 11.03 -2.25 17.37
CA ASP A 83 10.36 -3.53 17.15
C ASP A 83 9.13 -3.74 18.06
N ALA A 84 8.96 -2.92 19.10
CA ALA A 84 7.75 -2.86 19.95
C ALA A 84 6.74 -1.81 19.47
N TRP A 85 6.93 -1.23 18.28
CA TRP A 85 6.09 -0.19 17.67
C TRP A 85 6.08 1.12 18.48
N GLN A 86 7.11 1.39 19.30
CA GLN A 86 7.22 2.65 20.02
C GLN A 86 8.02 3.67 19.19
N PRO A 87 7.61 4.95 19.19
CA PRO A 87 8.35 6.00 18.50
C PRO A 87 9.80 6.12 18.98
N VAL A 88 10.72 6.17 18.00
CA VAL A 88 12.15 6.43 18.22
C VAL A 88 12.46 7.83 17.69
N GLY A 89 12.29 8.84 18.54
CA GLY A 89 12.47 10.24 18.17
C GLY A 89 11.19 10.94 17.70
N PRO A 90 11.29 12.19 17.24
CA PRO A 90 10.15 12.97 16.76
C PRO A 90 9.73 12.57 15.35
N VAL A 91 8.52 12.95 14.96
CA VAL A 91 8.10 12.94 13.55
C VAL A 91 9.03 13.85 12.75
N LEU A 92 9.58 13.32 11.64
CA LEU A 92 10.36 14.06 10.66
C LEU A 92 9.38 14.76 9.70
N PRO A 93 9.21 16.09 9.80
CA PRO A 93 8.22 16.79 8.99
C PRO A 93 8.62 16.82 7.52
N VAL A 94 7.63 16.81 6.63
CA VAL A 94 7.88 17.00 5.21
C VAL A 94 7.67 18.46 4.82
N PRO A 95 8.60 19.06 4.05
CA PRO A 95 8.47 20.44 3.61
C PRO A 95 7.25 20.64 2.72
N GLY A 96 6.48 21.70 2.98
CA GLY A 96 5.43 22.14 2.08
C GLY A 96 4.17 21.26 2.04
N GLN A 97 4.02 20.27 2.93
CA GLN A 97 2.79 19.48 2.96
C GLN A 97 1.58 20.37 3.26
N PRO A 98 0.58 20.45 2.37
CA PRO A 98 -0.59 21.28 2.57
C PRO A 98 -1.38 20.90 3.83
N GLU A 99 -2.04 21.86 4.47
CA GLU A 99 -3.01 21.56 5.52
C GLU A 99 -4.19 20.75 4.95
N GLY A 100 -4.85 19.95 5.78
CA GLY A 100 -5.95 19.10 5.34
C GLY A 100 -5.50 17.90 4.47
N THR A 101 -4.22 17.56 4.49
CA THR A 101 -3.69 16.35 3.83
C THR A 101 -3.07 15.40 4.85
N ARG A 102 -3.02 14.12 4.51
CA ARG A 102 -2.30 13.08 5.24
C ARG A 102 -1.51 12.19 4.29
N PHE A 103 -0.54 11.48 4.82
CA PHE A 103 0.03 10.36 4.07
C PHE A 103 -1.00 9.25 3.86
N ASN A 104 -0.88 8.55 2.73
CA ASN A 104 -1.83 7.50 2.32
C ASN A 104 -1.15 6.16 2.09
N ASP A 105 -0.25 6.04 1.14
CA ASP A 105 0.45 4.80 0.82
C ASP A 105 1.95 5.07 0.58
N GLY A 106 2.77 4.00 0.63
CA GLY A 106 4.19 4.10 0.41
C GLY A 106 4.93 2.77 0.54
N GLY A 107 6.22 2.80 0.19
CA GLY A 107 7.09 1.63 0.26
C GLY A 107 8.55 2.01 0.07
N CYS A 108 9.45 1.06 0.34
CA CYS A 108 10.88 1.29 0.15
C CYS A 108 11.31 1.00 -1.29
N ASP A 109 12.30 1.76 -1.75
CA ASP A 109 13.00 1.47 -3.00
C ASP A 109 14.18 0.50 -2.77
N PRO A 110 14.73 -0.11 -3.84
CA PRO A 110 15.86 -1.03 -3.74
C PRO A 110 17.13 -0.40 -3.17
N GLN A 111 17.22 0.94 -3.15
CA GLN A 111 18.33 1.68 -2.55
C GLN A 111 18.12 1.93 -1.04
N GLY A 112 16.99 1.47 -0.49
CA GLY A 112 16.67 1.57 0.93
C GLY A 112 16.15 2.95 1.37
N ARG A 113 15.57 3.73 0.45
CA ARG A 113 14.84 4.97 0.73
C ARG A 113 13.36 4.67 0.90
N PHE A 114 12.67 5.38 1.79
CA PHE A 114 11.23 5.19 1.99
C PHE A 114 10.46 6.28 1.25
N TRP A 115 9.55 5.87 0.39
CA TRP A 115 8.70 6.75 -0.43
C TRP A 115 7.28 6.67 0.09
N ALA A 116 6.63 7.80 0.27
CA ALA A 116 5.22 7.84 0.61
C ALA A 116 4.57 9.11 0.05
N GLY A 117 3.31 9.00 -0.32
CA GLY A 117 2.58 10.11 -0.86
C GLY A 117 1.33 10.46 -0.08
N THR A 118 0.78 11.62 -0.39
CA THR A 118 -0.33 12.21 0.36
C THR A 118 -1.64 12.17 -0.42
N LEU A 119 -2.75 12.30 0.31
CA LEU A 119 -4.08 12.63 -0.19
C LEU A 119 -4.66 13.79 0.61
N SER A 120 -5.66 14.48 0.02
CA SER A 120 -6.44 15.50 0.72
C SER A 120 -7.69 14.90 1.34
N TYR A 121 -8.01 15.27 2.59
CA TYR A 121 -9.21 14.83 3.29
C TYR A 121 -10.52 15.27 2.60
N ASP A 122 -10.49 16.40 1.91
CA ASP A 122 -11.64 16.96 1.20
C ASP A 122 -11.69 16.55 -0.29
N GLY A 123 -10.71 15.75 -0.75
CA GLY A 123 -10.60 15.32 -2.14
C GLY A 123 -10.13 16.39 -3.12
N SER A 124 -9.57 17.51 -2.64
CA SER A 124 -9.02 18.56 -3.51
C SER A 124 -7.97 17.99 -4.47
N PRO A 125 -8.14 18.15 -5.79
CA PRO A 125 -7.25 17.54 -6.77
C PRO A 125 -5.89 18.28 -6.87
N GLU A 126 -4.85 17.54 -7.21
CA GLU A 126 -3.53 18.06 -7.61
C GLU A 126 -2.80 18.92 -6.56
N ILE A 127 -3.22 18.87 -5.29
CA ILE A 127 -2.55 19.58 -4.18
C ILE A 127 -1.58 18.70 -3.40
N CYS A 128 -1.58 17.41 -3.67
CA CYS A 128 -0.78 16.42 -2.96
C CYS A 128 0.53 16.12 -3.68
N SER A 129 1.40 15.38 -2.99
CA SER A 129 2.75 15.08 -3.48
C SER A 129 3.19 13.69 -3.06
N LEU A 130 4.19 13.16 -3.77
CA LEU A 130 4.99 12.02 -3.37
C LEU A 130 6.30 12.53 -2.75
N TYR A 131 6.62 12.06 -1.57
CA TYR A 131 7.85 12.40 -0.83
C TYR A 131 8.74 11.18 -0.70
N ARG A 132 10.03 11.44 -0.42
CA ARG A 132 11.03 10.42 -0.17
C ARG A 132 11.83 10.77 1.07
N LEU A 133 11.97 9.82 1.99
CA LEU A 133 12.89 9.87 3.11
C LEU A 133 14.16 9.09 2.74
N ASP A 134 15.29 9.74 2.79
CA ASP A 134 16.61 9.14 2.57
C ASP A 134 17.17 8.53 3.88
N PRO A 135 18.11 7.56 3.81
CA PRO A 135 18.66 6.91 4.99
C PRO A 135 19.36 7.85 5.99
N ASP A 136 19.80 9.01 5.54
CA ASP A 136 20.42 10.04 6.40
C ASP A 136 19.41 10.94 7.12
N GLY A 137 18.11 10.67 6.95
CA GLY A 137 17.00 11.44 7.52
C GLY A 137 16.59 12.66 6.69
N SER A 138 17.22 12.91 5.56
CA SER A 138 16.78 14.00 4.65
C SER A 138 15.49 13.62 3.92
N VAL A 139 14.64 14.63 3.67
CA VAL A 139 13.35 14.46 3.00
C VAL A 139 13.32 15.27 1.72
N ALA A 140 12.87 14.66 0.63
CA ALA A 140 12.67 15.32 -0.65
C ALA A 140 11.23 15.16 -1.15
N GLU A 141 10.66 16.22 -1.71
CA GLU A 141 9.45 16.16 -2.55
C GLU A 141 9.87 15.74 -3.95
N VAL A 142 9.36 14.60 -4.42
CA VAL A 142 9.84 13.98 -5.67
C VAL A 142 8.83 14.03 -6.82
N LEU A 143 7.55 14.24 -6.51
CA LEU A 143 6.49 14.43 -7.49
C LEU A 143 5.41 15.32 -6.89
N THR A 144 4.98 16.34 -7.62
CA THR A 144 3.91 17.28 -7.26
C THR A 144 2.69 17.11 -8.15
N GLY A 145 1.58 17.78 -7.83
CA GLY A 145 0.35 17.71 -8.63
C GLY A 145 -0.30 16.33 -8.57
N VAL A 146 -0.19 15.66 -7.44
CA VAL A 146 -0.85 14.38 -7.15
C VAL A 146 -2.22 14.66 -6.56
N THR A 147 -3.22 13.87 -6.91
CA THR A 147 -4.57 13.97 -6.35
C THR A 147 -4.74 13.04 -5.16
N ASN A 148 -4.44 11.77 -5.34
CA ASN A 148 -4.50 10.76 -4.28
C ASN A 148 -3.40 9.73 -4.54
N SER A 149 -2.28 9.89 -3.84
CA SER A 149 -1.15 8.98 -3.93
C SER A 149 -1.51 7.63 -3.36
N ASN A 150 -1.25 6.59 -4.12
CA ASN A 150 -1.53 5.21 -3.78
C ASN A 150 -0.38 4.29 -4.19
N GLY A 151 -0.66 3.05 -4.52
CA GLY A 151 0.27 1.97 -4.71
C GLY A 151 1.59 2.34 -5.39
N LEU A 152 2.69 1.87 -4.83
CA LEU A 152 4.04 2.08 -5.33
C LEU A 152 4.83 0.77 -5.27
N ALA A 153 5.36 0.32 -6.42
CA ALA A 153 6.20 -0.87 -6.48
C ALA A 153 7.33 -0.72 -7.52
N TRP A 154 8.46 -1.38 -7.28
CA TRP A 154 9.67 -1.24 -8.07
C TRP A 154 9.82 -2.39 -9.06
N SER A 155 10.22 -2.08 -10.31
CA SER A 155 10.47 -3.09 -11.35
C SER A 155 11.53 -4.09 -10.92
N PRO A 156 11.53 -5.32 -11.48
CA PRO A 156 12.56 -6.31 -11.19
C PRO A 156 13.98 -5.82 -11.52
N GLU A 157 14.11 -4.98 -12.53
CA GLU A 157 15.38 -4.39 -12.98
C GLU A 157 15.78 -3.15 -12.17
N ASP A 158 14.94 -2.70 -11.23
CA ASP A 158 15.13 -1.51 -10.40
C ASP A 158 15.33 -0.21 -11.22
N ASP A 159 14.84 -0.16 -12.44
CA ASP A 159 15.01 0.99 -13.35
C ASP A 159 13.82 1.94 -13.34
N CYS A 160 12.70 1.49 -12.77
CA CYS A 160 11.49 2.30 -12.66
C CYS A 160 10.63 1.89 -11.47
N ALA A 161 9.71 2.77 -11.09
CA ALA A 161 8.61 2.47 -10.20
C ALA A 161 7.29 2.46 -10.98
N TYR A 162 6.37 1.57 -10.60
CA TYR A 162 4.97 1.67 -10.95
C TYR A 162 4.24 2.41 -9.83
N TYR A 163 3.47 3.42 -10.19
CA TYR A 163 2.87 4.35 -9.27
C TYR A 163 1.40 4.59 -9.59
N VAL A 164 0.57 4.59 -8.58
CA VAL A 164 -0.86 4.87 -8.69
C VAL A 164 -1.15 6.29 -8.22
N ASP A 165 -1.84 7.06 -9.05
CA ASP A 165 -2.58 8.24 -8.65
C ASP A 165 -4.06 7.94 -8.88
N THR A 166 -4.78 7.60 -7.82
CA THR A 166 -6.18 7.18 -7.88
C THR A 166 -7.05 8.22 -8.55
N GLY A 167 -6.82 9.51 -8.28
CA GLY A 167 -7.59 10.60 -8.88
C GLY A 167 -7.44 10.71 -10.40
N ARG A 168 -6.36 10.17 -10.96
CA ARG A 168 -6.14 10.07 -12.41
C ARG A 168 -6.70 8.78 -13.01
N GLY A 169 -7.03 7.80 -12.19
CA GLY A 169 -7.46 6.48 -12.63
C GLY A 169 -6.35 5.69 -13.35
N THR A 170 -5.08 5.92 -13.01
CA THR A 170 -3.94 5.37 -13.77
C THR A 170 -2.91 4.67 -12.89
N VAL A 171 -2.26 3.65 -13.48
CA VAL A 171 -0.93 3.21 -13.04
C VAL A 171 0.08 3.79 -14.03
N ASP A 172 1.02 4.54 -13.52
CA ASP A 172 2.08 5.16 -14.29
C ASP A 172 3.43 4.49 -14.01
N ARG A 173 4.25 4.36 -15.04
CA ARG A 173 5.66 4.02 -14.91
C ARG A 173 6.45 5.30 -14.71
N LEU A 174 7.12 5.42 -13.57
CA LEU A 174 8.04 6.51 -13.25
C LEU A 174 9.46 6.06 -13.57
N ALA A 175 10.14 6.74 -14.48
CA ALA A 175 11.57 6.58 -14.67
C ALA A 175 12.29 7.27 -13.50
N VAL A 176 13.13 6.54 -12.78
CA VAL A 176 13.81 7.03 -11.58
C VAL A 176 15.33 6.90 -11.75
N ASP A 177 16.04 7.99 -11.55
CA ASP A 177 17.49 7.95 -11.44
C ASP A 177 17.88 7.23 -10.14
N ARG A 178 18.54 6.07 -10.26
CA ARG A 178 18.83 5.20 -9.12
C ARG A 178 19.75 5.86 -8.08
N ALA A 179 20.70 6.67 -8.52
CA ALA A 179 21.67 7.29 -7.63
C ALA A 179 21.03 8.41 -6.80
N THR A 180 20.21 9.24 -7.44
CA THR A 180 19.63 10.44 -6.81
C THR A 180 18.20 10.23 -6.35
N GLY A 181 17.49 9.18 -6.82
CA GLY A 181 16.06 8.98 -6.58
C GLY A 181 15.17 10.04 -7.22
N ARG A 182 15.67 10.77 -8.22
CA ARG A 182 14.89 11.78 -8.93
C ARG A 182 14.00 11.13 -9.98
N VAL A 183 12.72 11.47 -9.99
CA VAL A 183 11.80 11.11 -11.08
C VAL A 183 12.18 11.91 -12.33
N THR A 184 12.48 11.21 -13.42
CA THR A 184 12.95 11.80 -14.68
C THR A 184 11.94 11.68 -15.82
N GLY A 185 10.91 10.86 -15.63
CA GLY A 185 9.83 10.67 -16.58
C GLY A 185 8.63 9.97 -15.98
N ARG A 186 7.47 10.15 -16.60
CA ARG A 186 6.20 9.52 -16.20
C ARG A 186 5.44 9.10 -17.45
N THR A 187 5.01 7.83 -17.52
CA THR A 187 4.27 7.27 -18.65
C THR A 187 3.17 6.36 -18.15
N THR A 188 1.93 6.59 -18.57
CA THR A 188 0.80 5.74 -18.20
C THR A 188 0.91 4.37 -18.85
N VAL A 189 0.80 3.30 -18.04
CA VAL A 189 0.82 1.89 -18.47
C VAL A 189 -0.55 1.25 -18.38
N VAL A 190 -1.32 1.55 -17.32
CA VAL A 190 -2.69 1.07 -17.14
C VAL A 190 -3.62 2.25 -16.94
N ARG A 191 -4.78 2.20 -17.56
CA ARG A 191 -5.90 3.09 -17.29
C ARG A 191 -7.10 2.25 -16.91
N VAL A 192 -7.60 2.44 -15.69
CA VAL A 192 -8.80 1.77 -15.20
C VAL A 192 -10.03 2.57 -15.63
N PRO A 193 -10.99 1.98 -16.34
CA PRO A 193 -12.26 2.64 -16.63
C PRO A 193 -13.01 3.01 -15.35
N PRO A 194 -13.63 4.20 -15.26
CA PRO A 194 -14.27 4.67 -14.03
C PRO A 194 -15.42 3.78 -13.51
N ASP A 195 -16.06 3.03 -14.39
CA ASP A 195 -17.12 2.08 -14.07
C ASP A 195 -16.62 0.73 -13.56
N GLU A 196 -15.31 0.50 -13.60
CA GLU A 196 -14.66 -0.73 -13.12
C GLU A 196 -13.99 -0.59 -11.75
N GLY A 197 -14.06 0.59 -11.13
CA GLY A 197 -13.45 0.93 -9.85
C GLY A 197 -12.29 1.93 -10.01
N MET A 198 -11.60 2.19 -8.91
CA MET A 198 -10.47 3.12 -8.87
C MET A 198 -9.19 2.34 -8.51
N PRO A 199 -8.07 2.56 -9.22
CA PRO A 199 -6.80 1.93 -8.86
C PRO A 199 -6.33 2.39 -7.49
N ASP A 200 -5.86 1.44 -6.67
CA ASP A 200 -5.48 1.66 -5.29
C ASP A 200 -4.09 1.08 -5.00
N GLY A 201 -3.89 0.29 -3.97
CA GLY A 201 -2.60 -0.31 -3.68
C GLY A 201 -2.15 -1.31 -4.75
N LEU A 202 -0.85 -1.43 -4.96
CA LEU A 202 -0.29 -2.36 -5.92
C LEU A 202 0.99 -3.04 -5.42
N THR A 203 1.25 -4.24 -5.95
CA THR A 203 2.53 -4.95 -5.79
C THR A 203 2.93 -5.62 -7.10
N LEU A 204 4.17 -6.15 -7.17
CA LEU A 204 4.64 -6.93 -8.31
C LEU A 204 4.91 -8.38 -7.94
N ASP A 205 4.63 -9.29 -8.89
CA ASP A 205 5.14 -10.66 -8.79
C ASP A 205 6.59 -10.79 -9.30
N ALA A 206 7.14 -11.99 -9.16
CA ALA A 206 8.52 -12.27 -9.56
C ALA A 206 8.75 -12.13 -11.08
N ASP A 207 7.70 -12.25 -11.88
CA ASP A 207 7.73 -12.08 -13.34
C ASP A 207 7.54 -10.60 -13.76
N GLY A 208 7.38 -9.68 -12.80
CA GLY A 208 7.19 -8.25 -13.04
C GLY A 208 5.77 -7.86 -13.42
N HIS A 209 4.78 -8.75 -13.27
CA HIS A 209 3.39 -8.37 -13.47
C HIS A 209 2.86 -7.59 -12.28
N LEU A 210 1.99 -6.61 -12.57
CA LEU A 210 1.38 -5.73 -11.59
C LEU A 210 0.12 -6.38 -11.02
N TRP A 211 0.03 -6.44 -9.70
CA TRP A 211 -1.19 -6.83 -8.98
C TRP A 211 -1.79 -5.58 -8.36
N LEU A 212 -2.94 -5.16 -8.87
CA LEU A 212 -3.58 -3.88 -8.57
C LEU A 212 -4.91 -4.10 -7.86
N ALA A 213 -5.07 -3.55 -6.66
CA ALA A 213 -6.34 -3.49 -5.97
C ALA A 213 -7.25 -2.42 -6.60
N LEU A 214 -8.56 -2.68 -6.62
CA LEU A 214 -9.55 -1.75 -7.15
C LEU A 214 -10.57 -1.36 -6.08
N TRP A 215 -10.45 -0.14 -5.57
CA TRP A 215 -11.44 0.47 -4.70
C TRP A 215 -12.77 0.67 -5.45
N GLY A 216 -13.84 0.12 -4.92
CA GLY A 216 -15.16 0.10 -5.58
C GLY A 216 -15.29 -0.94 -6.69
N GLY A 217 -14.20 -1.59 -7.08
CA GLY A 217 -14.17 -2.59 -8.16
C GLY A 217 -14.30 -4.04 -7.69
N GLY A 218 -14.22 -4.31 -6.38
CA GLY A 218 -14.42 -5.65 -5.79
C GLY A 218 -13.44 -6.70 -6.29
N SER A 219 -12.24 -6.30 -6.69
CA SER A 219 -11.28 -7.23 -7.30
C SER A 219 -9.84 -6.77 -7.13
N VAL A 220 -8.93 -7.73 -7.30
CA VAL A 220 -7.52 -7.48 -7.60
C VAL A 220 -7.26 -7.91 -9.04
N ARG A 221 -6.56 -7.09 -9.81
CA ARG A 221 -6.25 -7.37 -11.21
C ARG A 221 -4.75 -7.53 -11.42
N ARG A 222 -4.39 -8.56 -12.19
CA ARG A 222 -3.03 -8.79 -12.65
C ARG A 222 -2.86 -8.21 -14.05
N TYR A 223 -1.87 -7.35 -14.24
CA TYR A 223 -1.52 -6.79 -15.55
C TYR A 223 -0.09 -7.17 -15.93
N ALA A 224 0.13 -7.47 -17.20
CA ALA A 224 1.48 -7.56 -17.74
C ALA A 224 2.19 -6.18 -17.64
N PRO A 225 3.53 -6.12 -17.67
CA PRO A 225 4.28 -4.85 -17.70
C PRO A 225 3.90 -3.93 -18.86
N SER A 226 3.32 -4.49 -19.93
CA SER A 226 2.77 -3.74 -21.07
C SER A 226 1.45 -3.03 -20.79
N GLY A 227 0.80 -3.31 -19.65
CA GLY A 227 -0.53 -2.84 -19.29
C GLY A 227 -1.69 -3.74 -19.74
N SER A 228 -1.41 -4.89 -20.36
CA SER A 228 -2.45 -5.84 -20.76
C SER A 228 -2.99 -6.58 -19.55
N LEU A 229 -4.31 -6.62 -19.37
CA LEU A 229 -4.97 -7.41 -18.31
C LEU A 229 -4.72 -8.91 -18.54
N ASP A 230 -4.21 -9.58 -17.51
CA ASP A 230 -3.90 -11.01 -17.53
C ASP A 230 -4.91 -11.83 -16.71
N ARG A 231 -5.24 -11.35 -15.50
CA ARG A 231 -6.10 -12.10 -14.57
C ARG A 231 -6.91 -11.14 -13.67
N VAL A 232 -8.07 -11.62 -13.22
CA VAL A 232 -8.90 -10.98 -12.20
C VAL A 232 -9.11 -11.95 -11.05
N VAL A 233 -8.96 -11.46 -9.81
CA VAL A 233 -9.30 -12.16 -8.57
C VAL A 233 -10.49 -11.43 -7.95
N GLU A 234 -11.66 -12.05 -7.98
CA GLU A 234 -12.90 -11.45 -7.45
C GLU A 234 -12.97 -11.60 -5.93
N LEU A 235 -13.47 -10.55 -5.26
CA LEU A 235 -13.72 -10.53 -3.82
C LEU A 235 -15.20 -10.28 -3.52
N PRO A 236 -15.70 -10.74 -2.35
CA PRO A 236 -17.11 -10.58 -1.98
C PRO A 236 -17.39 -9.21 -1.35
N VAL A 237 -16.51 -8.23 -1.55
CA VAL A 237 -16.58 -6.86 -1.02
C VAL A 237 -16.17 -5.87 -2.11
N ASP A 238 -16.69 -4.65 -2.06
CA ASP A 238 -16.40 -3.65 -3.10
C ASP A 238 -15.08 -2.90 -2.87
N LEU A 239 -14.75 -2.58 -1.61
CA LEU A 239 -13.63 -1.70 -1.27
C LEU A 239 -12.36 -2.53 -1.05
N VAL A 240 -11.70 -2.92 -2.12
CA VAL A 240 -10.39 -3.59 -2.09
C VAL A 240 -9.32 -2.53 -2.13
N THR A 241 -8.48 -2.47 -1.10
CA THR A 241 -7.57 -1.36 -0.85
C THR A 241 -6.16 -1.63 -1.32
N SER A 242 -5.54 -2.74 -0.88
CA SER A 242 -4.15 -2.99 -1.23
C SER A 242 -3.80 -4.48 -1.24
N VAL A 243 -2.61 -4.80 -1.71
CA VAL A 243 -2.14 -6.18 -1.86
C VAL A 243 -0.64 -6.31 -1.58
N THR A 244 -0.24 -7.45 -1.01
CA THR A 244 1.18 -7.82 -0.88
C THR A 244 1.37 -9.32 -1.02
N PHE A 245 2.54 -9.73 -1.50
CA PHE A 245 2.95 -11.12 -1.45
C PHE A 245 3.61 -11.48 -0.12
N GLY A 246 3.35 -12.68 0.38
CA GLY A 246 3.94 -13.20 1.60
C GLY A 246 3.80 -14.71 1.71
N GLY A 247 3.90 -15.21 2.94
CA GLY A 247 3.87 -16.64 3.20
C GLY A 247 5.12 -17.39 2.75
N PRO A 248 5.11 -18.73 2.86
CA PRO A 248 6.23 -19.56 2.42
C PRO A 248 6.55 -19.36 0.94
N GLY A 249 7.80 -18.98 0.64
CA GLY A 249 8.26 -18.73 -0.73
C GLY A 249 7.61 -17.52 -1.40
N LEU A 250 6.93 -16.64 -0.64
CA LEU A 250 6.16 -15.50 -1.15
C LEU A 250 5.08 -15.92 -2.16
N ALA A 251 4.46 -17.09 -1.95
CA ALA A 251 3.50 -17.69 -2.87
C ALA A 251 2.04 -17.44 -2.50
N GLU A 252 1.80 -16.63 -1.47
CA GLU A 252 0.47 -16.20 -1.05
C GLU A 252 0.31 -14.70 -1.28
N LEU A 253 -0.86 -14.28 -1.77
CA LEU A 253 -1.26 -12.89 -1.95
C LEU A 253 -2.19 -12.52 -0.81
N PHE A 254 -1.81 -11.55 0.01
CA PHE A 254 -2.64 -10.97 1.05
C PHE A 254 -3.29 -9.69 0.54
N ILE A 255 -4.59 -9.54 0.80
CA ILE A 255 -5.42 -8.48 0.23
C ILE A 255 -6.14 -7.79 1.37
N THR A 256 -5.95 -6.49 1.52
CA THR A 256 -6.67 -5.67 2.48
C THR A 256 -7.94 -5.08 1.88
N THR A 257 -8.91 -4.79 2.73
CA THR A 257 -10.20 -4.19 2.32
C THR A 257 -10.66 -3.18 3.36
N ALA A 258 -11.59 -2.32 2.98
CA ALA A 258 -12.18 -1.31 3.85
C ALA A 258 -13.70 -1.47 3.98
N HIS A 259 -14.24 -0.84 5.01
CA HIS A 259 -15.67 -0.55 5.14
C HIS A 259 -15.94 0.94 5.40
N GLU A 260 -14.89 1.77 5.34
CA GLU A 260 -14.99 3.22 5.47
C GLU A 260 -15.99 3.79 4.46
N GLY A 261 -16.86 4.68 4.91
CA GLY A 261 -17.86 5.32 4.05
C GLY A 261 -19.04 4.43 3.61
N LEU A 262 -19.04 3.13 3.91
CA LEU A 262 -20.18 2.27 3.62
C LEU A 262 -21.35 2.58 4.56
N THR A 263 -22.53 2.77 3.98
CA THR A 263 -23.79 2.87 4.73
C THR A 263 -24.10 1.57 5.48
N ALA A 264 -24.94 1.64 6.51
CA ALA A 264 -25.36 0.44 7.27
C ALA A 264 -25.95 -0.66 6.36
N THR A 265 -26.71 -0.28 5.34
CA THR A 265 -27.28 -1.23 4.37
C THR A 265 -26.20 -1.89 3.53
N GLN A 266 -25.21 -1.12 3.05
CA GLN A 266 -24.06 -1.66 2.30
C GLN A 266 -23.21 -2.60 3.16
N ARG A 267 -22.97 -2.27 4.44
CA ARG A 267 -22.24 -3.14 5.37
C ARG A 267 -22.98 -4.47 5.62
N LEU A 268 -24.31 -4.43 5.76
CA LEU A 268 -25.13 -5.66 5.87
C LEU A 268 -25.05 -6.52 4.60
N ALA A 269 -24.97 -5.89 3.43
CA ALA A 269 -24.82 -6.61 2.17
C ALA A 269 -23.39 -7.15 1.93
N GLN A 270 -22.39 -6.58 2.61
CA GLN A 270 -20.98 -6.92 2.50
C GLN A 270 -20.37 -7.21 3.89
N PRO A 271 -20.77 -8.30 4.56
CA PRO A 271 -20.37 -8.58 5.95
C PRO A 271 -18.88 -8.90 6.11
N LEU A 272 -18.13 -8.98 5.03
CA LEU A 272 -16.68 -9.21 5.01
C LEU A 272 -15.89 -7.94 4.65
N ALA A 273 -16.54 -6.79 4.42
CA ALA A 273 -15.84 -5.52 4.21
C ALA A 273 -15.02 -5.15 5.47
N GLY A 274 -13.78 -4.68 5.27
CA GLY A 274 -12.82 -4.44 6.35
C GLY A 274 -12.13 -5.71 6.86
N SER A 275 -12.17 -6.80 6.10
CA SER A 275 -11.41 -8.03 6.37
C SER A 275 -10.10 -8.07 5.57
N VAL A 276 -9.17 -8.90 6.00
CA VAL A 276 -7.98 -9.26 5.22
C VAL A 276 -8.21 -10.64 4.60
N PHE A 277 -7.95 -10.75 3.31
CA PHE A 277 -8.08 -12.00 2.54
C PHE A 277 -6.72 -12.57 2.17
N ARG A 278 -6.71 -13.86 1.83
CA ARG A 278 -5.56 -14.60 1.32
C ARG A 278 -5.96 -15.35 0.07
N HIS A 279 -5.13 -15.22 -0.98
CA HIS A 279 -5.27 -15.92 -2.26
C HIS A 279 -3.97 -16.66 -2.60
N ARG A 280 -4.06 -17.76 -3.34
CA ARG A 280 -2.90 -18.49 -3.86
C ARG A 280 -2.87 -18.38 -5.38
N PRO A 281 -2.15 -17.39 -5.92
CA PRO A 281 -2.22 -17.06 -7.35
C PRO A 281 -1.48 -18.05 -8.27
N GLY A 282 -0.70 -18.97 -7.71
CA GLY A 282 0.14 -19.88 -8.49
C GLY A 282 1.43 -19.24 -9.04
N VAL A 283 1.73 -18.03 -8.58
CA VAL A 283 2.99 -17.31 -8.84
C VAL A 283 3.52 -16.77 -7.51
N SER A 284 4.81 -16.46 -7.45
CA SER A 284 5.44 -15.87 -6.24
C SER A 284 5.63 -14.38 -6.42
N GLY A 285 5.68 -13.66 -5.30
CA GLY A 285 6.07 -12.26 -5.25
C GLY A 285 7.58 -12.06 -5.13
N ARG A 286 7.94 -10.80 -4.91
CA ARG A 286 9.30 -10.39 -4.57
C ARG A 286 9.37 -10.00 -3.09
N PRO A 287 10.54 -10.14 -2.45
CA PRO A 287 10.72 -9.59 -1.11
C PRO A 287 10.43 -8.09 -1.09
N ALA A 288 9.74 -7.63 -0.05
CA ALA A 288 9.63 -6.20 0.20
C ALA A 288 11.01 -5.61 0.50
N GLU A 289 11.27 -4.42 -0.02
CA GLU A 289 12.48 -3.67 0.29
C GLU A 289 12.41 -3.07 1.69
N GLU A 290 13.57 -2.83 2.31
CA GLU A 290 13.69 -2.33 3.67
C GLU A 290 14.32 -0.94 3.69
N PHE A 291 13.88 -0.09 4.60
CA PHE A 291 14.50 1.21 4.84
C PHE A 291 15.90 1.05 5.46
N SER A 292 16.88 1.77 4.91
CA SER A 292 18.30 1.63 5.30
C SER A 292 18.76 2.63 6.38
N GLY A 293 17.84 3.51 6.84
CA GLY A 293 18.12 4.50 7.89
C GLY A 293 17.65 4.08 9.29
#